data_95c26e1922a4e7e1eab65fef112d5649
#
_entry.id   95c26e1922a4e7e1eab65fef112d5649
#
_cell.length_a   1.000
_cell.length_b   1.000
_cell.length_c   1.000
_cell.angle_alpha   90.00
_cell.angle_beta   90.00
_cell.angle_gamma   90.00
#
_symmetry.space_group_name_H-M   'P 1'
#
loop_
_entity.id
_entity.type
_entity.pdbx_description
1 polymer ?
#
loop_
_entity_poly.entity_id
_entity_poly.type
_entity_poly.pdbx_seq_one_letter_code
_entity_poly.pdbx_strand_id
1 'polypeptide(L)'
;DNTLIQGDSDYEWGNYLVENNYVDPKSYKEKNNMFFEEYKKGTLCPREFALFSYEPLTRYDYNVLLSIREKFFHEKISPLILPKAVELVNFHKNNNDILAIVTATNSFISKVSADFFQIKHLLASEPEFIDGKFTGMLNGEPCYQEGKVHKVKDWIKNNNLSNYNEIYFYTDSHNDISLMEFCTKPIAVDPDDTLNQISLNNKWEIISLR
;
A
#
# COMPACT_ATOMS: atom_id res chain seq x y z
N ASP A 1 -0.69 -3.84 -2.79
CA ASP A 1 0.52 -4.51 -3.22
C ASP A 1 0.36 -5.99 -2.91
N ASN A 2 0.83 -6.86 -3.78
CA ASN A 2 0.74 -8.32 -3.73
C ASN A 2 -0.64 -8.93 -3.40
N THR A 3 -1.64 -8.10 -3.09
CA THR A 3 -3.04 -8.48 -2.84
C THR A 3 -3.91 -8.16 -4.06
N LEU A 4 -4.05 -6.88 -4.45
CA LEU A 4 -4.84 -6.47 -5.63
C LEU A 4 -3.99 -6.41 -6.92
N ILE A 5 -2.69 -6.27 -6.78
CA ILE A 5 -1.69 -6.30 -7.87
C ILE A 5 -0.64 -7.35 -7.57
N GLN A 6 -0.06 -7.97 -8.59
CA GLN A 6 1.01 -8.95 -8.46
C GLN A 6 2.38 -8.26 -8.42
N GLY A 7 2.65 -7.50 -7.37
CA GLY A 7 3.89 -6.77 -7.18
C GLY A 7 3.80 -5.75 -6.05
N ASP A 8 4.91 -5.10 -5.76
CA ASP A 8 5.05 -4.06 -4.75
C ASP A 8 5.24 -2.70 -5.44
N SER A 9 4.25 -1.80 -5.28
CA SER A 9 4.24 -0.52 -5.99
C SER A 9 5.31 0.46 -5.50
N ASP A 10 5.75 0.40 -4.23
CA ASP A 10 6.86 1.22 -3.75
C ASP A 10 8.20 0.74 -4.35
N TYR A 11 8.41 -0.59 -4.38
CA TYR A 11 9.60 -1.17 -4.98
C TYR A 11 9.68 -0.88 -6.48
N GLU A 12 8.57 -1.06 -7.20
CA GLU A 12 8.48 -0.77 -8.64
C GLU A 12 8.62 0.73 -8.96
N TRP A 13 8.15 1.61 -8.08
CA TRP A 13 8.40 3.04 -8.20
C TRP A 13 9.90 3.35 -8.15
N GLY A 14 10.61 2.77 -7.17
CA GLY A 14 12.06 2.91 -7.08
C GLY A 14 12.79 2.41 -8.32
N ASN A 15 12.40 1.25 -8.85
CA ASN A 15 12.95 0.70 -10.10
C ASN A 15 12.67 1.64 -11.28
N TYR A 16 11.45 2.16 -11.38
CA TYR A 16 11.03 3.09 -12.44
C TYR A 16 11.85 4.39 -12.41
N LEU A 17 12.10 4.95 -11.22
CA LEU A 17 12.95 6.13 -11.06
C LEU A 17 14.38 5.87 -11.54
N VAL A 18 14.93 4.68 -11.25
CA VAL A 18 16.26 4.24 -11.71
C VAL A 18 16.29 4.09 -13.23
N GLU A 19 15.34 3.37 -13.82
CA GLU A 19 15.26 3.10 -15.25
C GLU A 19 15.14 4.37 -16.10
N ASN A 20 14.46 5.38 -15.56
CA ASN A 20 14.27 6.65 -16.25
C ASN A 20 15.27 7.75 -15.85
N ASN A 21 16.32 7.40 -15.09
CA ASN A 21 17.38 8.33 -14.65
C ASN A 21 16.85 9.53 -13.81
N TYR A 22 15.76 9.36 -13.08
CA TYR A 22 15.25 10.35 -12.13
C TYR A 22 16.09 10.41 -10.85
N VAL A 23 16.86 9.33 -10.57
CA VAL A 23 17.76 9.18 -9.43
C VAL A 23 19.07 8.57 -9.87
N ASP A 24 20.10 8.60 -9.00
CA ASP A 24 21.36 7.91 -9.27
C ASP A 24 21.14 6.39 -9.34
N PRO A 25 21.39 5.74 -10.49
CA PRO A 25 20.98 4.35 -10.70
C PRO A 25 21.64 3.37 -9.74
N LYS A 26 22.90 3.59 -9.37
CA LYS A 26 23.65 2.63 -8.55
C LYS A 26 23.26 2.72 -7.09
N SER A 27 23.41 3.90 -6.50
CA SER A 27 23.19 4.09 -5.07
C SER A 27 21.71 3.93 -4.69
N TYR A 28 20.78 4.36 -5.57
CA TYR A 28 19.36 4.26 -5.30
C TYR A 28 18.87 2.80 -5.38
N LYS A 29 19.32 2.04 -6.39
CA LYS A 29 18.94 0.63 -6.56
C LYS A 29 19.40 -0.23 -5.38
N GLU A 30 20.63 -0.01 -4.89
CA GLU A 30 21.15 -0.74 -3.73
C GLU A 30 20.25 -0.51 -2.49
N LYS A 31 19.90 0.75 -2.21
CA LYS A 31 19.00 1.10 -1.07
C LYS A 31 17.59 0.59 -1.26
N ASN A 32 17.04 0.70 -2.48
CA ASN A 32 15.69 0.20 -2.79
C ASN A 32 15.58 -1.32 -2.51
N ASN A 33 16.58 -2.08 -2.95
CA ASN A 33 16.67 -3.51 -2.67
C ASN A 33 16.81 -3.80 -1.17
N MET A 34 17.66 -3.04 -0.46
CA MET A 34 17.85 -3.21 0.99
C MET A 34 16.53 -3.02 1.74
N PHE A 35 15.81 -1.94 1.52
CA PHE A 35 14.54 -1.66 2.19
C PHE A 35 13.45 -2.68 1.82
N PHE A 36 13.42 -3.16 0.58
CA PHE A 36 12.51 -4.22 0.17
C PHE A 36 12.78 -5.54 0.91
N GLU A 37 14.04 -5.91 1.11
CA GLU A 37 14.39 -7.09 1.91
C GLU A 37 14.07 -6.92 3.40
N GLU A 38 14.24 -5.71 3.96
CA GLU A 38 13.82 -5.40 5.33
C GLU A 38 12.30 -5.48 5.49
N TYR A 39 11.52 -4.99 4.51
CA TYR A 39 10.06 -5.10 4.51
C TYR A 39 9.61 -6.57 4.54
N LYS A 40 10.19 -7.41 3.68
CA LYS A 40 9.88 -8.84 3.63
C LYS A 40 10.22 -9.58 4.94
N LYS A 41 11.20 -9.10 5.68
CA LYS A 41 11.60 -9.65 7.00
C LYS A 41 10.79 -9.06 8.16
N GLY A 42 9.95 -8.06 7.94
CA GLY A 42 9.25 -7.33 8.99
C GLY A 42 10.15 -6.45 9.87
N THR A 43 11.38 -6.16 9.41
CA THR A 43 12.39 -5.37 10.14
C THR A 43 12.56 -3.95 9.63
N LEU A 44 11.74 -3.54 8.67
CA LEU A 44 11.78 -2.21 8.06
C LEU A 44 11.59 -1.11 9.13
N CYS A 45 12.48 -0.11 9.13
CA CYS A 45 12.24 1.16 9.81
C CYS A 45 11.40 2.09 8.88
N PRO A 46 10.09 2.26 9.12
CA PRO A 46 9.23 2.96 8.15
C PRO A 46 9.57 4.44 8.01
N ARG A 47 10.18 5.07 9.04
CA ARG A 47 10.61 6.47 8.95
C ARG A 47 11.86 6.65 8.10
N GLU A 48 12.83 5.75 8.21
CA GLU A 48 14.03 5.78 7.37
C GLU A 48 13.69 5.48 5.92
N PHE A 49 12.80 4.52 5.69
CA PHE A 49 12.27 4.24 4.35
C PHE A 49 11.54 5.46 3.77
N ALA A 50 10.70 6.14 4.55
CA ALA A 50 10.02 7.34 4.10
C ALA A 50 11.00 8.44 3.67
N LEU A 51 12.04 8.72 4.46
CA LEU A 51 13.08 9.69 4.08
C LEU A 51 13.77 9.33 2.78
N PHE A 52 14.03 8.06 2.55
CA PHE A 52 14.62 7.57 1.31
C PHE A 52 13.66 7.68 0.12
N SER A 53 12.44 7.16 0.26
CA SER A 53 11.48 7.04 -0.84
C SER A 53 10.81 8.37 -1.21
N TYR A 54 10.74 9.35 -0.28
CA TYR A 54 10.13 10.66 -0.52
C TYR A 54 11.14 11.72 -1.00
N GLU A 55 12.44 11.50 -0.80
CA GLU A 55 13.47 12.44 -1.27
C GLU A 55 13.32 12.76 -2.77
N PRO A 56 13.13 11.80 -3.69
CA PRO A 56 12.96 12.10 -5.11
C PRO A 56 11.74 12.98 -5.41
N LEU A 57 10.69 12.93 -4.58
CA LEU A 57 9.51 13.77 -4.76
C LEU A 57 9.80 15.27 -4.54
N THR A 58 10.89 15.60 -3.82
CA THR A 58 11.28 17.00 -3.58
C THR A 58 11.93 17.68 -4.78
N ARG A 59 12.37 16.88 -5.76
CA ARG A 59 13.22 17.36 -6.87
C ARG A 59 12.43 17.99 -8.02
N TYR A 60 11.12 17.73 -8.08
CA TYR A 60 10.29 18.12 -9.21
C TYR A 60 9.05 18.86 -8.75
N ASP A 61 8.53 19.72 -9.61
CA ASP A 61 7.24 20.38 -9.38
C ASP A 61 6.10 19.34 -9.38
N TYR A 62 5.07 19.58 -8.59
CA TYR A 62 3.96 18.65 -8.38
C TYR A 62 3.30 18.17 -9.68
N ASN A 63 3.09 19.07 -10.67
CA ASN A 63 2.50 18.69 -11.96
C ASN A 63 3.43 17.76 -12.77
N VAL A 64 4.74 17.93 -12.65
CA VAL A 64 5.72 17.02 -13.27
C VAL A 64 5.64 15.65 -12.60
N LEU A 65 5.59 15.62 -11.26
CA LEU A 65 5.42 14.37 -10.50
C LEU A 65 4.13 13.62 -10.85
N LEU A 66 3.01 14.34 -11.06
CA LEU A 66 1.76 13.73 -11.52
C LEU A 66 1.94 13.05 -12.88
N SER A 67 2.63 13.69 -13.81
CA SER A 67 2.89 13.13 -15.14
C SER A 67 3.81 11.92 -15.09
N ILE A 68 4.82 11.93 -14.21
CA ILE A 68 5.74 10.79 -13.98
C ILE A 68 4.95 9.61 -13.37
N ARG A 69 4.12 9.88 -12.36
CA ARG A 69 3.28 8.88 -11.69
C ARG A 69 2.28 8.23 -12.64
N GLU A 70 1.66 9.01 -13.54
CA GLU A 70 0.71 8.49 -14.53
C GLU A 70 1.40 7.52 -15.49
N LYS A 71 2.57 7.87 -16.01
CA LYS A 71 3.37 6.98 -16.86
C LYS A 71 3.77 5.72 -16.09
N PHE A 72 4.25 5.86 -14.86
CA PHE A 72 4.58 4.75 -13.98
C PHE A 72 3.39 3.79 -13.82
N PHE A 73 2.20 4.31 -13.57
CA PHE A 73 1.01 3.48 -13.45
C PHE A 73 0.77 2.65 -14.72
N HIS A 74 0.79 3.28 -15.88
CA HIS A 74 0.53 2.59 -17.15
C HIS A 74 1.62 1.58 -17.51
N GLU A 75 2.87 1.91 -17.26
CA GLU A 75 4.01 1.07 -17.67
C GLU A 75 4.32 -0.05 -16.68
N LYS A 76 4.13 0.19 -15.38
CA LYS A 76 4.55 -0.75 -14.33
C LYS A 76 3.39 -1.36 -13.54
N ILE A 77 2.38 -0.59 -13.17
CA ILE A 77 1.34 -1.06 -12.24
C ILE A 77 0.16 -1.69 -12.96
N SER A 78 -0.34 -1.05 -14.01
CA SER A 78 -1.50 -1.55 -14.77
C SER A 78 -1.32 -3.01 -15.25
N PRO A 79 -0.14 -3.43 -15.75
CA PRO A 79 0.09 -4.83 -16.15
C PRO A 79 0.07 -5.83 -14.97
N LEU A 80 0.24 -5.36 -13.74
CA LEU A 80 0.27 -6.19 -12.54
C LEU A 80 -1.10 -6.37 -11.88
N ILE A 81 -2.12 -5.66 -12.37
CA ILE A 81 -3.47 -5.73 -11.81
C ILE A 81 -4.06 -7.11 -12.04
N LEU A 82 -4.51 -7.75 -10.97
CA LEU A 82 -5.07 -9.09 -11.03
C LEU A 82 -6.56 -9.04 -11.44
N PRO A 83 -6.98 -9.77 -12.47
CA PRO A 83 -8.40 -9.81 -12.88
C PRO A 83 -9.35 -10.24 -11.78
N LYS A 84 -9.00 -11.26 -10.98
CA LYS A 84 -9.81 -11.69 -9.84
C LYS A 84 -9.87 -10.63 -8.73
N ALA A 85 -8.86 -9.77 -8.59
CA ALA A 85 -8.93 -8.64 -7.67
C ALA A 85 -9.95 -7.60 -8.12
N VAL A 86 -10.07 -7.36 -9.44
CA VAL A 86 -11.13 -6.50 -9.99
C VAL A 86 -12.51 -7.10 -9.73
N GLU A 87 -12.67 -8.41 -9.89
CA GLU A 87 -13.92 -9.12 -9.58
C GLU A 87 -14.27 -9.01 -8.10
N LEU A 88 -13.30 -9.22 -7.20
CA LEU A 88 -13.47 -9.10 -5.76
C LEU A 88 -13.92 -7.68 -5.34
N VAL A 89 -13.24 -6.66 -5.86
CA VAL A 89 -13.61 -5.26 -5.59
C VAL A 89 -15.03 -4.96 -6.10
N ASN A 90 -15.39 -5.44 -7.30
CA ASN A 90 -16.73 -5.28 -7.84
C ASN A 90 -17.79 -6.04 -7.05
N PHE A 91 -17.49 -7.23 -6.54
CA PHE A 91 -18.37 -7.96 -5.63
C PHE A 91 -18.74 -7.10 -4.41
N HIS A 92 -17.78 -6.54 -3.72
CA HIS A 92 -18.03 -5.68 -2.56
C HIS A 92 -18.78 -4.38 -2.94
N LYS A 93 -18.46 -3.76 -4.08
CA LYS A 93 -19.22 -2.58 -4.57
C LYS A 93 -20.68 -2.91 -4.82
N ASN A 94 -20.95 -4.06 -5.45
CA ASN A 94 -22.33 -4.49 -5.74
C ASN A 94 -23.13 -4.80 -4.48
N ASN A 95 -22.46 -5.17 -3.39
CA ASN A 95 -23.07 -5.35 -2.06
C ASN A 95 -23.26 -4.03 -1.31
N ASN A 96 -22.85 -2.88 -1.89
CA ASN A 96 -22.83 -1.57 -1.24
C ASN A 96 -21.91 -1.51 -0.01
N ASP A 97 -20.88 -2.33 0.03
CA ASP A 97 -19.87 -2.27 1.08
C ASP A 97 -19.03 -0.99 0.96
N ILE A 98 -18.56 -0.47 2.08
CA ILE A 98 -17.64 0.66 2.11
C ILE A 98 -16.22 0.13 1.99
N LEU A 99 -15.53 0.49 0.91
CA LEU A 99 -14.19 0.01 0.62
C LEU A 99 -13.13 1.05 0.99
N ALA A 100 -12.02 0.55 1.54
CA ALA A 100 -10.81 1.33 1.76
C ALA A 100 -9.57 0.54 1.34
N ILE A 101 -8.60 1.20 0.73
CA ILE A 101 -7.25 0.66 0.59
C ILE A 101 -6.46 1.06 1.82
N VAL A 102 -5.78 0.07 2.44
CA VAL A 102 -4.88 0.26 3.59
C VAL A 102 -3.51 -0.24 3.20
N THR A 103 -2.53 0.65 3.05
CA THR A 103 -1.22 0.30 2.49
C THR A 103 -0.08 1.02 3.19
N ALA A 104 1.07 0.36 3.30
CA ALA A 104 2.31 0.98 3.78
C ALA A 104 2.88 1.96 2.74
N THR A 105 2.63 1.70 1.45
CA THR A 105 3.01 2.57 0.34
C THR A 105 2.44 3.97 0.54
N ASN A 106 3.21 4.98 0.15
CA ASN A 106 2.77 6.37 0.31
C ASN A 106 1.53 6.71 -0.55
N SER A 107 0.74 7.67 -0.05
CA SER A 107 -0.51 8.09 -0.68
C SER A 107 -0.31 8.65 -2.09
N PHE A 108 0.82 9.30 -2.38
CA PHE A 108 1.10 9.84 -3.71
C PHE A 108 1.16 8.72 -4.76
N ILE A 109 1.84 7.61 -4.46
CA ILE A 109 1.97 6.46 -5.39
C ILE A 109 0.69 5.63 -5.41
N SER A 110 0.13 5.30 -4.23
CA SER A 110 -1.04 4.41 -4.12
C SER A 110 -2.32 5.01 -4.70
N LYS A 111 -2.39 6.34 -4.84
CA LYS A 111 -3.57 7.06 -5.34
C LYS A 111 -4.03 6.59 -6.71
N VAL A 112 -3.10 6.32 -7.64
CA VAL A 112 -3.47 5.88 -9.00
C VAL A 112 -4.12 4.49 -9.00
N SER A 113 -3.69 3.59 -8.10
CA SER A 113 -4.33 2.28 -7.90
C SER A 113 -5.71 2.45 -7.27
N ALA A 114 -5.85 3.32 -6.27
CA ALA A 114 -7.15 3.62 -5.66
C ALA A 114 -8.14 4.20 -6.70
N ASP A 115 -7.67 5.07 -7.58
CA ASP A 115 -8.47 5.65 -8.67
C ASP A 115 -8.87 4.59 -9.69
N PHE A 116 -7.96 3.71 -10.10
CA PHE A 116 -8.26 2.61 -11.00
C PHE A 116 -9.35 1.70 -10.44
N PHE A 117 -9.22 1.27 -9.19
CA PHE A 117 -10.22 0.47 -8.52
C PHE A 117 -11.46 1.28 -8.09
N GLN A 118 -11.50 2.60 -8.31
CA GLN A 118 -12.57 3.51 -7.88
C GLN A 118 -12.89 3.35 -6.39
N ILE A 119 -11.87 3.17 -5.56
CA ILE A 119 -11.97 3.12 -4.11
C ILE A 119 -11.66 4.50 -3.56
N LYS A 120 -12.67 5.13 -2.94
CA LYS A 120 -12.58 6.50 -2.45
C LYS A 120 -11.64 6.67 -1.26
N HIS A 121 -11.62 5.69 -0.38
CA HIS A 121 -10.88 5.79 0.87
C HIS A 121 -9.50 5.12 0.72
N LEU A 122 -8.46 5.93 0.91
CA LEU A 122 -7.07 5.49 0.88
C LEU A 122 -6.41 5.84 2.22
N LEU A 123 -6.02 4.81 2.95
CA LEU A 123 -5.27 4.89 4.21
C LEU A 123 -3.83 4.45 3.92
N ALA A 124 -2.95 5.41 3.85
CA ALA A 124 -1.58 5.22 3.38
C ALA A 124 -0.59 5.95 4.30
N SER A 125 0.70 5.73 4.09
CA SER A 125 1.72 6.63 4.64
C SER A 125 1.68 7.95 3.89
N GLU A 126 1.67 9.09 4.61
CA GLU A 126 1.44 10.39 4.00
C GLU A 126 2.75 11.16 3.84
N PRO A 127 3.23 11.43 2.61
CA PRO A 127 4.31 12.39 2.41
C PRO A 127 3.85 13.80 2.81
N GLU A 128 4.70 14.50 3.57
CA GLU A 128 4.40 15.88 3.94
C GLU A 128 4.42 16.79 2.70
N PHE A 129 3.35 17.60 2.55
CA PHE A 129 3.16 18.48 1.40
C PHE A 129 2.84 19.89 1.89
N ILE A 130 3.75 20.85 1.65
CA ILE A 130 3.63 22.23 2.11
C ILE A 130 3.86 23.16 0.91
N ASP A 131 3.02 24.18 0.79
CA ASP A 131 3.10 25.22 -0.24
C ASP A 131 3.25 24.68 -1.69
N GLY A 132 2.54 23.58 -1.96
CA GLY A 132 2.53 22.97 -3.29
C GLY A 132 3.72 22.07 -3.62
N LYS A 133 4.52 21.69 -2.62
CA LYS A 133 5.71 20.84 -2.76
C LYS A 133 5.81 19.78 -1.67
N PHE A 134 6.35 18.63 -2.03
CA PHE A 134 6.76 17.63 -1.05
C PHE A 134 8.03 18.08 -0.32
N THR A 135 8.06 17.88 0.98
CA THR A 135 9.22 18.24 1.82
C THR A 135 10.24 17.11 1.94
N GLY A 136 9.87 15.88 1.53
CA GLY A 136 10.66 14.68 1.74
C GLY A 136 10.44 14.03 3.12
N MET A 137 9.60 14.61 3.95
CA MET A 137 9.29 14.12 5.28
C MET A 137 7.99 13.31 5.31
N LEU A 138 7.88 12.43 6.29
CA LEU A 138 6.64 11.73 6.61
C LEU A 138 5.74 12.62 7.48
N ASN A 139 4.50 12.80 7.08
CA ASN A 139 3.48 13.48 7.87
C ASN A 139 2.76 12.48 8.80
N GLY A 140 2.99 12.63 10.09
CA GLY A 140 2.32 11.84 11.12
C GLY A 140 2.87 10.40 11.27
N GLU A 141 1.96 9.45 11.51
CA GLU A 141 2.28 8.05 11.73
C GLU A 141 2.33 7.27 10.41
N PRO A 142 3.35 6.40 10.19
CA PRO A 142 3.39 5.54 9.02
C PRO A 142 2.25 4.51 9.06
N CYS A 143 1.69 4.18 7.90
CA CYS A 143 0.65 3.16 7.75
C CYS A 143 1.31 1.75 7.65
N TYR A 144 1.97 1.34 8.73
CA TYR A 144 2.73 0.10 8.80
C TYR A 144 2.48 -0.61 10.12
N GLN A 145 2.30 -1.91 10.11
CA GLN A 145 2.01 -2.73 11.29
C GLN A 145 0.88 -2.11 12.16
N GLU A 146 1.15 -1.77 13.43
CA GLU A 146 0.18 -1.13 14.33
C GLU A 146 -0.38 0.19 13.80
N GLY A 147 0.41 0.95 13.04
CA GLY A 147 -0.05 2.18 12.41
C GLY A 147 -1.22 1.99 11.45
N LYS A 148 -1.33 0.80 10.81
CA LYS A 148 -2.52 0.45 10.01
C LYS A 148 -3.77 0.35 10.87
N VAL A 149 -3.65 -0.28 12.05
CA VAL A 149 -4.76 -0.42 13.01
C VAL A 149 -5.25 0.95 13.48
N HIS A 150 -4.32 1.84 13.85
CA HIS A 150 -4.64 3.19 14.29
C HIS A 150 -5.36 3.97 13.20
N LYS A 151 -4.84 3.97 11.97
CA LYS A 151 -5.48 4.66 10.83
C LYS A 151 -6.87 4.11 10.51
N VAL A 152 -7.07 2.79 10.57
CA VAL A 152 -8.39 2.17 10.34
C VAL A 152 -9.38 2.57 11.45
N LYS A 153 -8.98 2.54 12.72
CA LYS A 153 -9.82 2.98 13.85
C LYS A 153 -10.23 4.44 13.71
N ASP A 154 -9.27 5.32 13.38
CA ASP A 154 -9.54 6.74 13.18
C ASP A 154 -10.47 6.97 11.97
N TRP A 155 -10.24 6.25 10.89
CA TRP A 155 -11.11 6.32 9.71
C TRP A 155 -12.53 5.88 10.00
N ILE A 156 -12.72 4.76 10.70
CA ILE A 156 -14.05 4.28 11.15
C ILE A 156 -14.75 5.35 11.98
N LYS A 157 -14.06 5.93 12.96
CA LYS A 157 -14.60 6.97 13.84
C LYS A 157 -14.96 8.24 13.06
N ASN A 158 -14.06 8.73 12.22
CA ASN A 158 -14.23 9.99 11.49
C ASN A 158 -15.32 9.92 10.40
N ASN A 159 -15.65 8.72 9.92
CA ASN A 159 -16.69 8.50 8.93
C ASN A 159 -18.00 7.97 9.55
N ASN A 160 -18.12 7.94 10.89
CA ASN A 160 -19.30 7.46 11.63
C ASN A 160 -19.69 6.02 11.24
N LEU A 161 -18.72 5.15 11.01
CA LEU A 161 -18.89 3.77 10.59
C LEU A 161 -19.00 2.79 11.75
N SER A 162 -19.29 3.26 12.98
CA SER A 162 -19.29 2.41 14.20
C SER A 162 -20.39 1.34 14.22
N ASN A 163 -21.36 1.40 13.33
CA ASN A 163 -22.47 0.44 13.22
C ASN A 163 -22.24 -0.62 12.13
N TYR A 164 -20.98 -0.94 11.81
CA TYR A 164 -20.69 -2.01 10.88
C TYR A 164 -21.02 -3.40 11.48
N ASN A 165 -21.44 -4.33 10.61
CA ASN A 165 -21.67 -5.71 11.01
C ASN A 165 -20.40 -6.53 10.94
N GLU A 166 -19.62 -6.35 9.88
CA GLU A 166 -18.40 -7.10 9.59
C GLU A 166 -17.33 -6.17 8.98
N ILE A 167 -16.07 -6.47 9.28
CA ILE A 167 -14.90 -5.88 8.62
C ILE A 167 -14.15 -7.00 7.92
N TYR A 168 -14.17 -6.98 6.60
CA TYR A 168 -13.33 -7.84 5.76
C TYR A 168 -11.98 -7.17 5.57
N PHE A 169 -10.90 -7.91 5.75
CA PHE A 169 -9.56 -7.42 5.47
C PHE A 169 -8.78 -8.47 4.68
N TYR A 170 -8.29 -8.07 3.52
CA TYR A 170 -7.57 -8.88 2.56
C TYR A 170 -6.11 -8.45 2.54
N THR A 171 -5.18 -9.38 2.79
CA THR A 171 -3.74 -9.10 2.77
C THR A 171 -2.91 -10.35 2.45
N ASP A 172 -1.72 -10.14 1.90
CA ASP A 172 -0.71 -11.15 1.60
C ASP A 172 0.42 -11.20 2.65
N SER A 173 0.50 -10.18 3.53
CA SER A 173 1.70 -9.92 4.34
C SER A 173 1.50 -10.18 5.83
N HIS A 174 2.49 -10.86 6.43
CA HIS A 174 2.55 -11.02 7.90
C HIS A 174 2.71 -9.68 8.65
N ASN A 175 3.15 -8.62 7.98
CA ASN A 175 3.19 -7.29 8.58
C ASN A 175 1.81 -6.74 8.97
N ASP A 176 0.74 -7.38 8.51
CA ASP A 176 -0.64 -6.95 8.72
C ASP A 176 -1.40 -7.76 9.76
N ILE A 177 -0.72 -8.66 10.49
CA ILE A 177 -1.35 -9.55 11.49
C ILE A 177 -2.15 -8.75 12.51
N SER A 178 -1.63 -7.65 13.05
CA SER A 178 -2.36 -6.81 14.00
C SER A 178 -3.68 -6.27 13.44
N LEU A 179 -3.72 -5.93 12.16
CA LEU A 179 -4.96 -5.47 11.51
C LEU A 179 -5.89 -6.65 11.21
N MET A 180 -5.37 -7.82 10.85
CA MET A 180 -6.18 -9.03 10.69
C MET A 180 -6.86 -9.44 12.00
N GLU A 181 -6.13 -9.38 13.12
CA GLU A 181 -6.68 -9.65 14.46
C GLU A 181 -7.75 -8.63 14.90
N PHE A 182 -7.65 -7.38 14.42
CA PHE A 182 -8.66 -6.36 14.67
C PHE A 182 -9.95 -6.60 13.86
N CYS A 183 -9.86 -7.18 12.67
CA CYS A 183 -10.97 -7.37 11.75
C CYS A 183 -11.82 -8.60 12.10
N THR A 184 -13.12 -8.56 11.74
CA THR A 184 -14.04 -9.68 12.00
C THR A 184 -13.91 -10.80 10.96
N LYS A 185 -13.44 -10.47 9.76
CA LYS A 185 -13.25 -11.39 8.61
C LYS A 185 -11.85 -11.18 8.02
N PRO A 186 -10.80 -11.66 8.71
CA PRO A 186 -9.45 -11.67 8.15
C PRO A 186 -9.34 -12.72 7.04
N ILE A 187 -8.80 -12.32 5.87
CA ILE A 187 -8.64 -13.19 4.70
C ILE A 187 -7.21 -13.02 4.17
N ALA A 188 -6.46 -14.11 4.20
CA ALA A 188 -5.12 -14.15 3.62
C ALA A 188 -5.19 -14.41 2.12
N VAL A 189 -4.54 -13.55 1.32
CA VAL A 189 -4.55 -13.60 -0.13
C VAL A 189 -3.16 -13.95 -0.62
N ASP A 190 -2.97 -15.12 -1.22
CA ASP A 190 -1.65 -15.57 -1.71
C ASP A 190 -0.52 -15.27 -0.69
N PRO A 191 -0.69 -15.63 0.61
CA PRO A 191 0.10 -15.11 1.72
C PRO A 191 1.56 -15.53 1.68
N ASP A 192 2.42 -14.71 2.29
CA ASP A 192 3.78 -15.14 2.61
C ASP A 192 3.79 -16.36 3.58
N ASP A 193 4.93 -17.05 3.70
CA ASP A 193 5.04 -18.29 4.47
C ASP A 193 4.63 -18.08 5.94
N THR A 194 4.97 -16.95 6.54
CA THR A 194 4.65 -16.60 7.93
C THR A 194 3.16 -16.40 8.10
N LEU A 195 2.54 -15.58 7.26
CA LEU A 195 1.09 -15.34 7.31
C LEU A 195 0.32 -16.61 7.00
N ASN A 196 0.79 -17.43 6.06
CA ASN A 196 0.15 -18.71 5.72
C ASN A 196 0.08 -19.63 6.96
N GLN A 197 1.19 -19.80 7.69
CA GLN A 197 1.21 -20.62 8.92
C GLN A 197 0.29 -20.05 10.01
N ILE A 198 0.30 -18.74 10.21
CA ILE A 198 -0.56 -18.08 11.19
C ILE A 198 -2.03 -18.22 10.80
N SER A 199 -2.37 -18.06 9.52
CA SER A 199 -3.74 -18.20 9.01
C SER A 199 -4.28 -19.62 9.23
N LEU A 200 -3.46 -20.64 8.95
CA LEU A 200 -3.84 -22.04 9.22
C LEU A 200 -4.10 -22.29 10.72
N ASN A 201 -3.24 -21.78 11.59
CA ASN A 201 -3.38 -21.93 13.05
C ASN A 201 -4.63 -21.22 13.59
N ASN A 202 -4.93 -20.03 13.07
CA ASN A 202 -6.09 -19.22 13.49
C ASN A 202 -7.38 -19.59 12.74
N LYS A 203 -7.32 -20.50 11.76
CA LYS A 203 -8.43 -20.87 10.88
C LYS A 203 -8.97 -19.66 10.10
N TRP A 204 -8.09 -18.76 9.73
CA TRP A 204 -8.43 -17.66 8.82
C TRP A 204 -8.57 -18.18 7.39
N GLU A 205 -9.46 -17.59 6.65
CA GLU A 205 -9.65 -17.95 5.25
C GLU A 205 -8.40 -17.62 4.43
N ILE A 206 -8.02 -18.54 3.53
CA ILE A 206 -6.91 -18.35 2.58
C ILE A 206 -7.49 -18.50 1.18
N ILE A 207 -7.28 -17.49 0.35
CA ILE A 207 -7.71 -17.47 -1.04
C ILE A 207 -6.56 -17.14 -1.98
N SER A 208 -6.76 -17.37 -3.28
CA SER A 208 -5.83 -16.92 -4.32
C SER A 208 -6.55 -16.04 -5.35
N LEU A 209 -5.95 -14.90 -5.65
CA LEU A 209 -6.36 -14.00 -6.73
C LEU A 209 -5.49 -14.15 -7.99
N ARG A 210 -4.45 -15.00 -7.92
CA ARG A 210 -3.55 -15.33 -9.04
C ARG A 210 -4.08 -16.45 -9.92
#